data_8dd06c6ef5385402ff13342899943490
#
_entry.id   8dd06c6ef5385402ff13342899943490
#
_cell.length_a   1.000
_cell.length_b   1.000
_cell.length_c   1.000
_cell.angle_alpha   90.00
_cell.angle_beta   90.00
_cell.angle_gamma   90.00
#
_symmetry.space_group_name_H-M   'P 1'
#
loop_
_entity.id
_entity.type
_entity.pdbx_description
1 polymer ?
#
loop_
_entity_poly.entity_id
_entity_poly.type
_entity_poly.pdbx_seq_one_letter_code
_entity_poly.pdbx_strand_id
1 'polypeptide(L)'
;SFIRNGAIYSMTRDCILKQKSRWGKKSFPFLMPDHKSVNIDTNYDLLVAKHLIKNGFCKNRPKKISKIVKFKKKYRYKILVTTKLSFLSEFKEKILKNYYCVFAQDIKIHKLKELLKDVDGWVCSPSPEYKIDKSLLKNAKNLKAIFTPSTGSNHLDKKYLEKKNIKYFTIRDHSQISNIKASSEFTFGLILSSMRKLIQGNEIVKSGNWRNYEDYIRGNQLYDKKIGIIGFGRIGSNLYKYSKAFGMKVKVFDPYNSSKLKKLNINSNLSNLLKTSDIVAVCVHLTNQTKFMCNEHFFSKMKKGSIFINTSRGEILVENSLIKYLKNNKIKTAAVDVIQGEQKNDITKNKLYIYAQKNENLIITPHMAGLTYESEIIAADIILNRLNKFFKDKQNI
;
A
#
# COMPACT_ATOMS: atom_id res chain seq x y z
N SER A 1 37.07 -29.50 -2.24
CA SER A 1 36.63 -29.22 -0.85
C SER A 1 35.56 -28.15 -0.90
N PHE A 2 34.40 -28.41 -0.27
CA PHE A 2 33.31 -27.44 -0.19
C PHE A 2 33.45 -26.63 1.11
N ILE A 3 33.37 -25.32 0.99
CA ILE A 3 33.35 -24.40 2.14
C ILE A 3 31.90 -24.30 2.61
N ARG A 4 31.63 -24.50 3.90
CA ARG A 4 30.32 -24.31 4.50
C ARG A 4 30.09 -22.83 4.73
N ASN A 5 29.01 -22.26 4.18
CA ASN A 5 28.54 -20.97 4.61
C ASN A 5 27.33 -21.17 5.54
N GLY A 6 27.14 -20.31 6.51
CA GLY A 6 26.04 -20.39 7.48
C GLY A 6 24.67 -19.92 6.98
N ALA A 7 24.48 -19.76 5.66
CA ALA A 7 23.31 -19.07 5.12
C ALA A 7 21.99 -19.82 5.31
N ILE A 8 21.98 -21.15 5.15
CA ILE A 8 20.75 -21.97 5.30
C ILE A 8 21.10 -23.35 5.82
N TYR A 9 20.42 -23.78 6.89
CA TYR A 9 20.40 -25.14 7.39
C TYR A 9 18.96 -25.67 7.37
N SER A 10 18.68 -26.70 6.56
CA SER A 10 17.41 -27.41 6.59
C SER A 10 17.63 -28.84 7.10
N MET A 11 16.86 -29.23 8.09
CA MET A 11 17.00 -30.59 8.70
C MET A 11 15.62 -31.13 9.06
N THR A 12 15.52 -32.47 9.09
CA THR A 12 14.28 -33.13 9.50
C THR A 12 14.08 -33.04 11.01
N ARG A 13 12.82 -33.16 11.46
CA ARG A 13 12.46 -33.23 12.87
C ARG A 13 13.22 -34.38 13.60
N ASP A 14 13.40 -35.54 12.95
CA ASP A 14 14.12 -36.67 13.50
C ASP A 14 15.61 -36.39 13.72
N CYS A 15 16.22 -35.60 12.83
CA CYS A 15 17.60 -35.17 13.00
C CYS A 15 17.76 -34.30 14.26
N ILE A 16 16.83 -33.41 14.52
CA ILE A 16 16.85 -32.55 15.71
C ILE A 16 16.57 -33.35 16.99
N LEU A 17 15.48 -34.12 17.01
CA LEU A 17 14.95 -34.72 18.23
C LEU A 17 15.68 -36.01 18.62
N LYS A 18 16.00 -36.89 17.63
CA LYS A 18 16.62 -38.19 17.90
C LYS A 18 18.15 -38.18 17.84
N GLN A 19 18.71 -37.43 16.87
CA GLN A 19 20.16 -37.39 16.68
C GLN A 19 20.84 -36.24 17.41
N LYS A 20 20.06 -35.25 17.89
CA LYS A 20 20.55 -34.02 18.58
C LYS A 20 21.73 -33.38 17.86
N SER A 21 21.70 -33.40 16.53
CA SER A 21 22.80 -32.97 15.67
C SER A 21 22.30 -32.03 14.56
N ARG A 22 23.08 -30.99 14.26
CA ARG A 22 22.88 -30.11 13.12
C ARG A 22 23.24 -30.79 11.79
N TRP A 23 23.91 -31.95 11.80
CA TRP A 23 24.50 -32.52 10.62
C TRP A 23 23.80 -33.78 10.12
N GLY A 24 23.04 -34.47 10.93
CA GLY A 24 22.40 -35.75 10.58
C GLY A 24 23.37 -36.78 10.01
N LYS A 25 22.90 -38.03 9.86
CA LYS A 25 23.68 -39.12 9.26
C LYS A 25 23.79 -39.00 7.73
N LYS A 26 22.84 -38.29 7.08
CA LYS A 26 22.83 -38.02 5.63
C LYS A 26 22.74 -36.53 5.42
N SER A 27 23.75 -35.93 4.81
CA SER A 27 23.81 -34.50 4.45
C SER A 27 24.00 -34.39 2.94
N PHE A 28 23.20 -33.55 2.31
CA PHE A 28 23.29 -33.24 0.89
C PHE A 28 23.80 -31.82 0.71
N PRO A 29 24.90 -31.60 -0.03
CA PRO A 29 25.37 -30.24 -0.31
C PRO A 29 24.43 -29.55 -1.30
N PHE A 30 24.14 -28.30 -1.03
CA PHE A 30 23.49 -27.39 -1.99
C PHE A 30 24.52 -26.39 -2.47
N LEU A 31 24.83 -26.45 -3.78
CA LEU A 31 25.79 -25.54 -4.40
C LEU A 31 25.11 -24.17 -4.65
N MET A 32 25.61 -23.15 -4.01
CA MET A 32 25.22 -21.77 -4.25
C MET A 32 26.26 -21.09 -5.14
N PRO A 33 25.85 -20.26 -6.11
CA PRO A 33 26.78 -19.42 -6.88
C PRO A 33 27.58 -18.51 -5.94
N ASP A 34 28.88 -18.32 -6.20
CA ASP A 34 29.80 -17.57 -5.34
C ASP A 34 29.32 -16.18 -4.97
N HIS A 35 28.72 -15.45 -5.94
CA HIS A 35 28.15 -14.13 -5.69
C HIS A 35 26.92 -14.11 -4.76
N LYS A 36 26.35 -15.26 -4.41
CA LYS A 36 25.26 -15.44 -3.43
C LYS A 36 25.73 -16.06 -2.13
N SER A 37 27.01 -16.40 -2.02
CA SER A 37 27.61 -17.11 -0.91
C SER A 37 28.53 -16.23 -0.05
N VAL A 38 28.42 -14.91 -0.19
CA VAL A 38 29.27 -13.99 0.60
C VAL A 38 28.80 -14.00 2.07
N ASN A 39 29.67 -14.49 2.94
CA ASN A 39 29.52 -14.38 4.38
C ASN A 39 30.19 -13.07 4.83
N ILE A 40 29.56 -12.28 5.67
CA ILE A 40 30.08 -10.97 6.09
C ILE A 40 30.57 -11.08 7.52
N ASP A 41 31.84 -11.53 7.65
CA ASP A 41 32.50 -11.64 8.94
C ASP A 41 33.57 -10.52 9.13
N THR A 42 33.97 -9.87 8.05
CA THR A 42 35.00 -8.84 8.06
C THR A 42 34.56 -7.59 7.26
N ASN A 43 35.26 -6.47 7.46
CA ASN A 43 35.08 -5.25 6.67
C ASN A 43 35.37 -5.47 5.17
N TYR A 44 36.24 -6.41 4.85
CA TYR A 44 36.50 -6.79 3.44
C TYR A 44 35.33 -7.48 2.81
N ASP A 45 34.69 -8.42 3.52
CA ASP A 45 33.49 -9.09 3.04
C ASP A 45 32.34 -8.10 2.81
N LEU A 46 32.22 -7.10 3.69
CA LEU A 46 31.26 -6.03 3.54
C LEU A 46 31.51 -5.17 2.28
N LEU A 47 32.78 -4.92 1.92
CA LEU A 47 33.13 -4.23 0.69
C LEU A 47 32.79 -5.07 -0.54
N VAL A 48 33.06 -6.37 -0.50
CA VAL A 48 32.69 -7.32 -1.57
C VAL A 48 31.18 -7.37 -1.74
N ALA A 49 30.44 -7.50 -0.66
CA ALA A 49 28.97 -7.51 -0.69
C ALA A 49 28.39 -6.20 -1.26
N LYS A 50 28.92 -5.03 -0.84
CA LYS A 50 28.56 -3.72 -1.38
C LYS A 50 28.83 -3.62 -2.89
N HIS A 51 29.98 -4.13 -3.34
CA HIS A 51 30.35 -4.15 -4.76
C HIS A 51 29.39 -5.02 -5.58
N LEU A 52 29.05 -6.22 -5.10
CA LEU A 52 28.11 -7.12 -5.75
C LEU A 52 26.70 -6.51 -5.84
N ILE A 53 26.23 -5.82 -4.79
CA ILE A 53 24.96 -5.10 -4.79
C ILE A 53 24.99 -3.95 -5.81
N LYS A 54 26.03 -3.13 -5.82
CA LYS A 54 26.19 -1.98 -6.72
C LYS A 54 26.21 -2.39 -8.19
N ASN A 55 26.83 -3.50 -8.51
CA ASN A 55 26.94 -4.02 -9.90
C ASN A 55 25.75 -4.92 -10.29
N GLY A 56 24.71 -5.02 -9.47
CA GLY A 56 23.48 -5.70 -9.83
C GLY A 56 23.48 -7.22 -9.68
N PHE A 57 24.55 -7.83 -9.16
CA PHE A 57 24.60 -9.28 -8.88
C PHE A 57 23.60 -9.71 -7.82
N CYS A 58 23.19 -8.80 -6.93
CA CYS A 58 22.16 -9.02 -5.91
C CYS A 58 20.80 -8.41 -6.25
N LYS A 59 20.55 -8.04 -7.51
CA LYS A 59 19.23 -7.59 -7.99
C LYS A 59 18.21 -8.73 -8.10
N ASN A 60 18.26 -9.70 -7.22
CA ASN A 60 17.16 -10.64 -7.07
C ASN A 60 16.18 -10.07 -6.03
N ARG A 61 15.27 -9.19 -6.48
CA ARG A 61 13.92 -9.27 -5.92
C ARG A 61 13.54 -10.75 -5.96
N PRO A 62 12.99 -11.35 -4.88
CA PRO A 62 12.54 -12.73 -4.95
C PRO A 62 11.72 -12.87 -6.23
N LYS A 63 12.14 -13.76 -7.16
CA LYS A 63 11.40 -13.97 -8.41
C LYS A 63 9.96 -14.21 -7.97
N LYS A 64 9.03 -13.38 -8.44
CA LYS A 64 7.60 -13.60 -8.22
C LYS A 64 7.30 -15.00 -8.72
N ILE A 65 7.27 -15.99 -7.82
CA ILE A 65 6.97 -17.38 -8.18
C ILE A 65 5.47 -17.42 -8.37
N SER A 66 5.03 -17.33 -9.61
CA SER A 66 3.63 -17.48 -9.96
C SER A 66 3.23 -18.95 -9.77
N LYS A 67 2.66 -19.28 -8.61
CA LYS A 67 2.05 -20.59 -8.37
C LYS A 67 0.58 -20.53 -8.75
N ILE A 68 0.18 -21.36 -9.75
CA ILE A 68 -1.23 -21.65 -10.03
C ILE A 68 -1.56 -22.94 -9.29
N VAL A 69 -2.45 -22.87 -8.29
CA VAL A 69 -2.92 -24.02 -7.54
C VAL A 69 -4.40 -24.20 -7.83
N LYS A 70 -4.79 -25.37 -8.32
CA LYS A 70 -6.19 -25.75 -8.61
C LYS A 70 -6.64 -26.79 -7.59
N PHE A 71 -7.81 -26.58 -6.97
CA PHE A 71 -8.44 -27.54 -6.07
C PHE A 71 -9.66 -28.10 -6.75
N LYS A 72 -9.67 -29.41 -6.99
CA LYS A 72 -10.82 -30.13 -7.58
C LYS A 72 -11.83 -30.46 -6.47
N LYS A 73 -13.01 -29.82 -6.55
CA LYS A 73 -14.22 -30.27 -5.88
C LYS A 73 -15.42 -30.00 -6.79
N LYS A 74 -16.48 -30.79 -6.63
CA LYS A 74 -17.73 -30.67 -7.43
C LYS A 74 -18.56 -29.49 -6.90
N TYR A 75 -18.13 -28.25 -7.21
CA TYR A 75 -18.88 -27.03 -6.89
C TYR A 75 -19.45 -26.40 -8.15
N ARG A 76 -20.62 -25.76 -8.00
CA ARG A 76 -21.32 -25.09 -9.10
C ARG A 76 -20.54 -23.92 -9.69
N TYR A 77 -19.79 -23.17 -8.86
CA TYR A 77 -19.11 -21.94 -9.29
C TYR A 77 -17.60 -22.04 -9.12
N LYS A 78 -16.90 -21.53 -10.13
CA LYS A 78 -15.45 -21.47 -10.21
C LYS A 78 -14.96 -20.05 -9.94
N ILE A 79 -14.12 -19.87 -8.93
CA ILE A 79 -13.61 -18.58 -8.47
C ILE A 79 -12.11 -18.49 -8.71
N LEU A 80 -11.70 -17.46 -9.46
CA LEU A 80 -10.28 -17.08 -9.57
C LEU A 80 -9.92 -16.17 -8.40
N VAL A 81 -8.79 -16.42 -7.74
CA VAL A 81 -8.27 -15.61 -6.64
C VAL A 81 -6.86 -15.18 -6.99
N THR A 82 -6.66 -13.88 -7.23
CA THR A 82 -5.35 -13.30 -7.56
C THR A 82 -4.82 -12.37 -6.47
N THR A 83 -5.59 -12.11 -5.43
CA THR A 83 -5.11 -11.39 -4.24
C THR A 83 -4.10 -12.23 -3.47
N LYS A 84 -3.16 -11.59 -2.79
CA LYS A 84 -2.15 -12.28 -1.96
C LYS A 84 -2.81 -12.88 -0.73
N LEU A 85 -2.49 -14.14 -0.44
CA LEU A 85 -3.11 -14.92 0.64
C LEU A 85 -2.07 -15.57 1.56
N SER A 86 -0.83 -15.10 1.56
CA SER A 86 0.27 -15.74 2.31
C SER A 86 -0.01 -15.88 3.80
N PHE A 87 -0.78 -14.97 4.37
CA PHE A 87 -1.19 -14.97 5.79
C PHE A 87 -2.71 -15.09 5.99
N LEU A 88 -3.51 -15.23 4.91
CA LEU A 88 -4.97 -15.36 4.95
C LEU A 88 -5.42 -16.83 4.86
N SER A 89 -4.84 -17.70 5.71
CA SER A 89 -5.17 -19.15 5.74
C SER A 89 -6.66 -19.39 5.96
N GLU A 90 -7.26 -18.69 6.91
CA GLU A 90 -8.66 -18.80 7.26
C GLU A 90 -9.60 -18.41 6.10
N PHE A 91 -9.31 -17.32 5.40
CA PHE A 91 -10.03 -16.95 4.18
C PHE A 91 -9.93 -18.04 3.12
N LYS A 92 -8.72 -18.61 2.92
CA LYS A 92 -8.49 -19.69 1.97
C LYS A 92 -9.30 -20.93 2.30
N GLU A 93 -9.35 -21.32 3.57
CA GLU A 93 -10.17 -22.45 4.03
C GLU A 93 -11.67 -22.18 3.84
N LYS A 94 -12.16 -21.02 4.23
CA LYS A 94 -13.56 -20.62 4.11
C LYS A 94 -14.04 -20.60 2.64
N ILE A 95 -13.24 -20.07 1.72
CA ILE A 95 -13.62 -20.00 0.29
C ILE A 95 -13.61 -21.38 -0.36
N LEU A 96 -12.65 -22.25 0.01
CA LEU A 96 -12.55 -23.63 -0.49
C LEU A 96 -13.71 -24.53 -0.05
N LYS A 97 -14.38 -24.21 1.06
CA LYS A 97 -15.58 -24.95 1.51
C LYS A 97 -16.76 -24.81 0.58
N ASN A 98 -16.84 -23.71 -0.18
CA ASN A 98 -18.03 -23.35 -0.96
C ASN A 98 -17.80 -23.27 -2.47
N TYR A 99 -16.55 -23.19 -2.94
CA TYR A 99 -16.23 -22.90 -4.34
C TYR A 99 -15.08 -23.71 -4.89
N TYR A 100 -15.14 -23.99 -6.20
CA TYR A 100 -13.96 -24.44 -6.92
C TYR A 100 -13.02 -23.25 -7.14
N CYS A 101 -11.89 -23.23 -6.46
CA CYS A 101 -10.97 -22.10 -6.50
C CYS A 101 -9.74 -22.36 -7.36
N VAL A 102 -9.34 -21.34 -8.12
CA VAL A 102 -8.06 -21.24 -8.80
C VAL A 102 -7.27 -20.11 -8.15
N PHE A 103 -6.22 -20.42 -7.43
CA PHE A 103 -5.33 -19.41 -6.84
C PHE A 103 -4.19 -19.13 -7.80
N ALA A 104 -4.02 -17.87 -8.18
CA ALA A 104 -3.05 -17.44 -9.20
C ALA A 104 -2.49 -16.07 -8.85
N GLN A 105 -1.50 -16.05 -7.94
CA GLN A 105 -0.83 -14.83 -7.50
C GLN A 105 0.31 -14.46 -8.45
N ASP A 106 0.57 -13.16 -8.60
CA ASP A 106 1.72 -12.62 -9.35
C ASP A 106 1.89 -13.20 -10.77
N ILE A 107 0.79 -13.52 -11.44
CA ILE A 107 0.80 -14.10 -12.79
C ILE A 107 0.92 -13.03 -13.87
N LYS A 108 1.51 -13.41 -15.00
CA LYS A 108 1.58 -12.56 -16.19
C LYS A 108 0.19 -12.33 -16.80
N ILE A 109 -0.04 -11.17 -17.42
CA ILE A 109 -1.34 -10.77 -17.98
C ILE A 109 -1.89 -11.79 -18.99
N HIS A 110 -1.03 -12.39 -19.85
CA HIS A 110 -1.50 -13.39 -20.82
C HIS A 110 -2.07 -14.63 -20.12
N LYS A 111 -1.43 -15.14 -19.05
CA LYS A 111 -1.96 -16.26 -18.25
C LYS A 111 -3.23 -15.88 -17.50
N LEU A 112 -3.31 -14.63 -17.01
CA LEU A 112 -4.55 -14.13 -16.38
C LEU A 112 -5.70 -14.13 -17.38
N LYS A 113 -5.50 -13.67 -18.61
CA LYS A 113 -6.50 -13.72 -19.69
C LYS A 113 -7.01 -15.14 -19.96
N GLU A 114 -6.12 -16.12 -19.95
CA GLU A 114 -6.51 -17.52 -20.13
C GLU A 114 -7.37 -18.03 -18.97
N LEU A 115 -6.98 -17.75 -17.72
CA LEU A 115 -7.77 -18.18 -16.56
C LEU A 115 -9.13 -17.51 -16.50
N LEU A 116 -9.26 -16.26 -16.94
CA LEU A 116 -10.52 -15.52 -16.95
C LEU A 116 -11.56 -16.05 -17.94
N LYS A 117 -11.16 -16.87 -18.94
CA LYS A 117 -12.10 -17.47 -19.90
C LYS A 117 -13.13 -18.41 -19.26
N ASP A 118 -12.75 -19.06 -18.15
CA ASP A 118 -13.48 -20.17 -17.55
C ASP A 118 -13.63 -20.00 -16.04
N VAL A 119 -14.12 -18.85 -15.61
CA VAL A 119 -14.43 -18.58 -14.19
C VAL A 119 -15.71 -17.77 -14.05
N ASP A 120 -16.48 -18.04 -13.00
CA ASP A 120 -17.73 -17.35 -12.69
C ASP A 120 -17.50 -16.08 -11.87
N GLY A 121 -16.51 -16.09 -11.00
CA GLY A 121 -16.14 -14.97 -10.13
C GLY A 121 -14.65 -14.76 -10.04
N TRP A 122 -14.25 -13.53 -9.75
CA TRP A 122 -12.85 -13.17 -9.60
C TRP A 122 -12.61 -12.31 -8.35
N VAL A 123 -11.85 -12.83 -7.39
CA VAL A 123 -11.31 -12.06 -6.27
C VAL A 123 -9.96 -11.48 -6.72
N CYS A 124 -9.97 -10.22 -7.15
CA CYS A 124 -8.78 -9.57 -7.70
C CYS A 124 -7.91 -8.91 -6.62
N SER A 125 -6.67 -8.57 -6.97
CA SER A 125 -5.81 -7.75 -6.11
C SER A 125 -6.45 -6.38 -5.83
N PRO A 126 -6.27 -5.82 -4.62
CA PRO A 126 -6.78 -4.49 -4.27
C PRO A 126 -6.10 -3.36 -5.07
N SER A 127 -4.89 -3.59 -5.53
CA SER A 127 -4.10 -2.64 -6.33
C SER A 127 -3.30 -3.39 -7.40
N PRO A 128 -3.96 -3.86 -8.49
CA PRO A 128 -3.27 -4.56 -9.55
C PRO A 128 -2.41 -3.61 -10.41
N GLU A 129 -1.32 -4.14 -10.96
CA GLU A 129 -0.44 -3.40 -11.88
C GLU A 129 -1.07 -3.15 -13.28
N TYR A 130 -2.34 -3.52 -13.47
CA TYR A 130 -3.07 -3.44 -14.73
C TYR A 130 -4.50 -2.92 -14.50
N LYS A 131 -5.07 -2.37 -15.55
CA LYS A 131 -6.49 -1.99 -15.54
C LYS A 131 -7.36 -3.19 -15.90
N ILE A 132 -8.47 -3.34 -15.19
CA ILE A 132 -9.48 -4.35 -15.46
C ILE A 132 -10.50 -3.72 -16.42
N ASP A 133 -10.24 -3.89 -17.71
CA ASP A 133 -10.96 -3.26 -18.80
C ASP A 133 -11.31 -4.26 -19.92
N LYS A 134 -11.78 -3.73 -21.05
CA LYS A 134 -12.12 -4.51 -22.28
C LYS A 134 -10.95 -5.37 -22.73
N SER A 135 -9.70 -4.86 -22.67
CA SER A 135 -8.52 -5.60 -23.19
C SER A 135 -8.23 -6.87 -22.41
N LEU A 136 -8.54 -6.84 -21.10
CA LEU A 136 -8.35 -7.97 -20.20
C LEU A 136 -9.56 -8.93 -20.22
N LEU A 137 -10.77 -8.40 -20.30
CA LEU A 137 -12.01 -9.15 -20.07
C LEU A 137 -12.75 -9.58 -21.33
N LYS A 138 -12.26 -9.25 -22.54
CA LYS A 138 -12.99 -9.53 -23.79
C LYS A 138 -13.41 -11.01 -23.98
N ASN A 139 -12.62 -11.93 -23.44
CA ASN A 139 -12.83 -13.38 -23.56
C ASN A 139 -13.38 -14.01 -22.26
N ALA A 140 -13.68 -13.22 -21.22
CA ALA A 140 -14.23 -13.70 -19.94
C ALA A 140 -15.75 -13.89 -20.04
N LYS A 141 -16.20 -14.87 -20.85
CA LYS A 141 -17.63 -15.08 -21.20
C LYS A 141 -18.49 -15.48 -20.01
N ASN A 142 -17.92 -16.23 -19.05
CA ASN A 142 -18.65 -16.79 -17.90
C ASN A 142 -18.58 -15.88 -16.66
N LEU A 143 -17.75 -14.83 -16.68
CA LEU A 143 -17.48 -13.98 -15.51
C LEU A 143 -18.73 -13.17 -15.14
N LYS A 144 -19.30 -13.42 -13.97
CA LYS A 144 -20.49 -12.78 -13.43
C LYS A 144 -20.20 -11.62 -12.49
N ALA A 145 -19.09 -11.74 -11.72
CA ALA A 145 -18.74 -10.72 -10.74
C ALA A 145 -17.25 -10.66 -10.44
N ILE A 146 -16.79 -9.44 -10.09
CA ILE A 146 -15.44 -9.13 -9.63
C ILE A 146 -15.51 -8.60 -8.19
N PHE A 147 -14.65 -9.14 -7.32
CA PHE A 147 -14.57 -8.77 -5.91
C PHE A 147 -13.19 -8.21 -5.61
N THR A 148 -13.11 -6.97 -5.13
CA THR A 148 -11.84 -6.32 -4.80
C THR A 148 -11.78 -5.94 -3.32
N PRO A 149 -10.78 -6.42 -2.56
CA PRO A 149 -10.61 -6.10 -1.14
C PRO A 149 -10.05 -4.68 -0.93
N SER A 150 -10.62 -3.71 -1.63
CA SER A 150 -10.25 -2.30 -1.56
C SER A 150 -11.48 -1.39 -1.49
N THR A 151 -11.33 -0.20 -0.94
CA THR A 151 -12.34 0.86 -1.00
C THR A 151 -12.35 1.57 -2.36
N GLY A 152 -11.19 1.65 -2.99
CA GLY A 152 -11.02 2.23 -4.32
C GLY A 152 -11.40 1.25 -5.42
N SER A 153 -11.87 1.78 -6.55
CA SER A 153 -12.24 1.01 -7.73
C SER A 153 -11.68 1.60 -9.03
N ASN A 154 -10.60 2.39 -8.92
CA ASN A 154 -10.01 3.09 -10.06
C ASN A 154 -9.38 2.14 -11.10
N HIS A 155 -9.00 0.94 -10.66
CA HIS A 155 -8.48 -0.13 -11.52
C HIS A 155 -9.58 -0.82 -12.35
N LEU A 156 -10.87 -0.55 -12.08
CA LEU A 156 -12.01 -1.12 -12.80
C LEU A 156 -12.54 -0.16 -13.87
N ASP A 157 -12.71 -0.63 -15.07
CA ASP A 157 -13.49 0.06 -16.11
C ASP A 157 -14.99 -0.20 -15.88
N LYS A 158 -15.61 0.62 -15.05
CA LYS A 158 -17.03 0.47 -14.66
C LYS A 158 -17.99 0.49 -15.83
N LYS A 159 -17.75 1.36 -16.82
CA LYS A 159 -18.58 1.46 -18.02
C LYS A 159 -18.58 0.17 -18.81
N TYR A 160 -17.41 -0.45 -18.95
CA TYR A 160 -17.29 -1.72 -19.64
C TYR A 160 -17.92 -2.87 -18.86
N LEU A 161 -17.72 -2.92 -17.52
CA LEU A 161 -18.34 -3.92 -16.67
C LEU A 161 -19.87 -3.87 -16.72
N GLU A 162 -20.45 -2.67 -16.64
CA GLU A 162 -21.89 -2.43 -16.76
C GLU A 162 -22.43 -2.89 -18.11
N LYS A 163 -21.79 -2.49 -19.22
CA LYS A 163 -22.12 -2.94 -20.58
C LYS A 163 -22.14 -4.46 -20.73
N LYS A 164 -21.26 -5.16 -19.97
CA LYS A 164 -21.15 -6.64 -19.99
C LYS A 164 -21.97 -7.31 -18.89
N ASN A 165 -22.74 -6.56 -18.11
CA ASN A 165 -23.51 -7.05 -16.97
C ASN A 165 -22.65 -7.80 -15.94
N ILE A 166 -21.36 -7.42 -15.81
CA ILE A 166 -20.46 -7.97 -14.81
C ILE A 166 -20.57 -7.09 -13.56
N LYS A 167 -21.06 -7.66 -12.45
CA LYS A 167 -21.15 -6.94 -11.18
C LYS A 167 -19.75 -6.76 -10.57
N TYR A 168 -19.54 -5.68 -9.80
CA TYR A 168 -18.30 -5.52 -9.03
C TYR A 168 -18.62 -5.14 -7.58
N PHE A 169 -17.81 -5.65 -6.68
CA PHE A 169 -17.94 -5.44 -5.24
C PHE A 169 -16.62 -4.97 -4.66
N THR A 170 -16.67 -3.91 -3.88
CA THR A 170 -15.55 -3.35 -3.10
C THR A 170 -15.84 -3.61 -1.62
N ILE A 171 -14.97 -3.21 -0.72
CA ILE A 171 -15.28 -3.23 0.72
C ILE A 171 -16.01 -1.96 1.19
N ARG A 172 -16.24 -0.99 0.29
CA ARG A 172 -16.98 0.24 0.60
C ARG A 172 -18.41 -0.11 1.08
N ASP A 173 -18.96 0.73 1.93
CA ASP A 173 -20.33 0.66 2.44
C ASP A 173 -20.66 -0.61 3.25
N HIS A 174 -19.64 -1.33 3.71
CA HIS A 174 -19.80 -2.43 4.66
C HIS A 174 -19.59 -1.94 6.09
N SER A 175 -20.43 -2.40 7.04
CA SER A 175 -20.38 -1.95 8.44
C SER A 175 -19.00 -2.13 9.09
N GLN A 176 -18.36 -3.27 8.84
CA GLN A 176 -17.02 -3.59 9.38
C GLN A 176 -15.89 -2.72 8.85
N ILE A 177 -16.10 -1.91 7.79
CA ILE A 177 -15.05 -1.02 7.27
C ILE A 177 -14.60 0.02 8.30
N SER A 178 -15.48 0.34 9.26
CA SER A 178 -15.17 1.26 10.37
C SER A 178 -14.04 0.74 11.26
N ASN A 179 -13.80 -0.58 11.28
CA ASN A 179 -12.74 -1.23 12.07
C ASN A 179 -11.37 -1.15 11.38
N ILE A 180 -11.31 -0.83 10.09
CA ILE A 180 -10.05 -0.63 9.37
C ILE A 180 -9.51 0.76 9.70
N LYS A 181 -8.48 0.84 10.54
CA LYS A 181 -7.83 2.10 10.99
C LYS A 181 -6.50 2.38 10.29
N ALA A 182 -5.85 1.38 9.74
CA ALA A 182 -4.48 1.41 9.22
C ALA A 182 -4.13 2.68 8.43
N SER A 183 -4.95 3.06 7.42
CA SER A 183 -4.63 4.25 6.61
C SER A 183 -4.64 5.55 7.41
N SER A 184 -5.46 5.64 8.46
CA SER A 184 -5.51 6.81 9.35
C SER A 184 -4.28 6.86 10.26
N GLU A 185 -3.89 5.73 10.79
CA GLU A 185 -2.72 5.54 11.65
C GLU A 185 -1.44 5.83 10.87
N PHE A 186 -1.34 5.29 9.65
CA PHE A 186 -0.22 5.54 8.76
C PHE A 186 -0.09 7.02 8.37
N THR A 187 -1.22 7.68 8.03
CA THR A 187 -1.24 9.12 7.75
C THR A 187 -0.72 9.92 8.94
N PHE A 188 -1.12 9.55 10.16
CA PHE A 188 -0.64 10.20 11.37
C PHE A 188 0.85 9.89 11.63
N GLY A 189 1.29 8.67 11.34
CA GLY A 189 2.71 8.27 11.37
C GLY A 189 3.58 9.11 10.41
N LEU A 190 3.10 9.40 9.19
CA LEU A 190 3.79 10.30 8.26
C LEU A 190 3.84 11.75 8.78
N ILE A 191 2.80 12.22 9.46
CA ILE A 191 2.83 13.53 10.13
C ILE A 191 3.93 13.55 11.21
N LEU A 192 3.98 12.55 12.08
CA LEU A 192 5.02 12.41 13.11
C LEU A 192 6.42 12.32 12.49
N SER A 193 6.59 11.49 11.45
CA SER A 193 7.88 11.34 10.74
C SER A 193 8.36 12.66 10.14
N SER A 194 7.45 13.43 9.53
CA SER A 194 7.75 14.74 8.95
C SER A 194 8.08 15.80 10.01
N MET A 195 7.36 15.81 11.13
CA MET A 195 7.55 16.78 12.21
C MET A 195 8.78 16.48 13.05
N ARG A 196 9.15 15.22 13.25
CA ARG A 196 10.19 14.76 14.17
C ARG A 196 11.44 14.25 13.44
N LYS A 197 11.49 14.32 12.09
CA LYS A 197 12.60 13.86 11.26
C LYS A 197 13.05 12.43 11.57
N LEU A 198 12.10 11.50 11.80
CA LEU A 198 12.40 10.14 12.24
C LEU A 198 13.26 9.37 11.22
N ILE A 199 13.02 9.57 9.92
CA ILE A 199 13.77 8.91 8.85
C ILE A 199 15.22 9.41 8.84
N GLN A 200 15.43 10.72 8.88
CA GLN A 200 16.76 11.32 8.90
C GLN A 200 17.56 10.89 10.14
N GLY A 201 16.91 10.89 11.31
CA GLY A 201 17.54 10.41 12.54
C GLY A 201 18.01 8.96 12.46
N ASN A 202 17.18 8.08 11.88
CA ASN A 202 17.55 6.68 11.68
C ASN A 202 18.71 6.52 10.68
N GLU A 203 18.75 7.30 9.60
CA GLU A 203 19.85 7.22 8.62
C GLU A 203 21.18 7.73 9.20
N ILE A 204 21.17 8.73 10.09
CA ILE A 204 22.38 9.18 10.83
C ILE A 204 22.97 8.00 11.62
N VAL A 205 22.15 7.28 12.39
CA VAL A 205 22.63 6.14 13.18
C VAL A 205 23.17 5.03 12.28
N LYS A 206 22.46 4.71 11.19
CA LYS A 206 22.91 3.71 10.20
C LYS A 206 24.23 4.09 9.50
N SER A 207 24.54 5.38 9.40
CA SER A 207 25.82 5.85 8.87
C SER A 207 26.95 5.83 9.89
N GLY A 208 26.72 5.29 11.10
CA GLY A 208 27.72 5.16 12.17
C GLY A 208 27.86 6.40 13.05
N ASN A 209 26.91 7.33 12.97
CA ASN A 209 26.90 8.56 13.76
C ASN A 209 25.88 8.50 14.89
N TRP A 210 26.05 9.29 15.95
CA TRP A 210 25.19 9.28 17.13
C TRP A 210 24.72 10.67 17.56
N ARG A 211 25.62 11.48 18.08
CA ARG A 211 25.32 12.84 18.55
C ARG A 211 25.96 13.88 17.60
N ASN A 212 25.85 15.17 17.92
CA ASN A 212 26.38 16.32 17.17
C ASN A 212 25.60 16.61 15.86
N TYR A 213 24.33 16.16 15.78
CA TYR A 213 23.43 16.42 14.66
C TYR A 213 22.16 17.14 15.10
N GLU A 214 22.10 17.66 16.33
CA GLU A 214 20.90 18.20 16.96
C GLU A 214 20.27 19.31 16.11
N ASP A 215 21.05 20.21 15.56
CA ASP A 215 20.52 21.30 14.71
C ASP A 215 19.92 20.79 13.40
N TYR A 216 20.53 19.75 12.83
CA TYR A 216 20.02 19.13 11.61
C TYR A 216 18.74 18.33 11.86
N ILE A 217 18.66 17.50 12.91
CA ILE A 217 17.51 16.65 13.23
C ILE A 217 16.48 17.30 14.13
N ARG A 218 16.68 18.53 14.59
CA ARG A 218 15.72 19.25 15.45
C ARG A 218 14.37 19.35 14.78
N GLY A 219 13.37 18.68 15.35
CA GLY A 219 12.00 18.66 14.89
C GLY A 219 11.10 19.66 15.63
N ASN A 220 9.79 19.51 15.43
CA ASN A 220 8.77 20.29 16.13
C ASN A 220 7.82 19.34 16.84
N GLN A 221 7.30 19.74 18.01
CA GLN A 221 6.20 19.03 18.67
C GLN A 221 4.88 19.27 17.93
N LEU A 222 3.92 18.35 18.10
CA LEU A 222 2.58 18.47 17.54
C LEU A 222 1.64 19.31 18.40
N TYR A 223 1.88 19.34 19.69
CA TYR A 223 1.07 20.11 20.64
C TYR A 223 0.93 21.57 20.17
N ASP A 224 -0.29 22.08 20.21
CA ASP A 224 -0.69 23.43 19.79
C ASP A 224 -0.51 23.76 18.28
N LYS A 225 0.00 22.84 17.46
CA LYS A 225 0.08 23.00 15.99
C LYS A 225 -1.29 22.93 15.36
N LYS A 226 -1.46 23.68 14.26
CA LYS A 226 -2.70 23.72 13.49
C LYS A 226 -2.64 22.70 12.36
N ILE A 227 -3.57 21.72 12.36
CA ILE A 227 -3.75 20.78 11.27
C ILE A 227 -5.02 21.10 10.49
N GLY A 228 -4.88 21.17 9.16
CA GLY A 228 -5.98 21.25 8.20
C GLY A 228 -6.22 19.87 7.57
N ILE A 229 -7.39 19.32 7.79
CA ILE A 229 -7.82 18.04 7.19
C ILE A 229 -8.78 18.32 6.06
N ILE A 230 -8.46 17.84 4.85
CA ILE A 230 -9.30 17.99 3.66
C ILE A 230 -9.99 16.64 3.41
N GLY A 231 -11.32 16.61 3.63
CA GLY A 231 -12.15 15.40 3.66
C GLY A 231 -12.37 14.84 5.06
N PHE A 232 -13.63 14.59 5.43
CA PHE A 232 -14.04 14.09 6.76
C PHE A 232 -14.77 12.74 6.67
N GLY A 233 -14.29 11.91 5.76
CA GLY A 233 -14.68 10.49 5.69
C GLY A 233 -14.03 9.65 6.80
N ARG A 234 -13.96 8.34 6.61
CA ARG A 234 -13.39 7.39 7.58
C ARG A 234 -11.96 7.78 8.01
N ILE A 235 -11.08 8.09 7.04
CA ILE A 235 -9.68 8.44 7.34
C ILE A 235 -9.62 9.79 8.04
N GLY A 236 -10.22 10.83 7.49
CA GLY A 236 -10.15 12.19 8.06
C GLY A 236 -10.78 12.30 9.44
N SER A 237 -11.87 11.56 9.73
CA SER A 237 -12.49 11.56 11.07
C SER A 237 -11.65 10.84 12.12
N ASN A 238 -10.90 9.78 11.76
CA ASN A 238 -9.96 9.17 12.69
C ASN A 238 -8.72 10.08 12.89
N LEU A 239 -8.20 10.67 11.80
CA LEU A 239 -7.10 11.63 11.88
C LEU A 239 -7.44 12.83 12.79
N TYR A 240 -8.68 13.32 12.72
CA TYR A 240 -9.19 14.31 13.67
C TYR A 240 -9.06 13.86 15.13
N LYS A 241 -9.48 12.61 15.44
CA LYS A 241 -9.40 12.06 16.79
C LYS A 241 -7.96 11.97 17.28
N TYR A 242 -7.04 11.47 16.43
CA TYR A 242 -5.63 11.36 16.78
C TYR A 242 -5.01 12.75 16.98
N SER A 243 -5.28 13.70 16.09
CA SER A 243 -4.80 15.07 16.22
C SER A 243 -5.28 15.75 17.50
N LYS A 244 -6.53 15.54 17.90
CA LYS A 244 -7.06 16.07 19.16
C LYS A 244 -6.37 15.44 20.37
N ALA A 245 -6.11 14.15 20.35
CA ALA A 245 -5.40 13.45 21.44
C ALA A 245 -3.96 13.97 21.62
N PHE A 246 -3.33 14.47 20.55
CA PHE A 246 -2.01 15.11 20.58
C PHE A 246 -2.07 16.62 20.87
N GLY A 247 -3.22 17.16 21.30
CA GLY A 247 -3.37 18.57 21.62
C GLY A 247 -3.29 19.54 20.45
N MET A 248 -3.52 19.06 19.20
CA MET A 248 -3.49 19.89 18.01
C MET A 248 -4.78 20.72 17.86
N LYS A 249 -4.68 21.89 17.23
CA LYS A 249 -5.80 22.70 16.76
C LYS A 249 -6.25 22.22 15.38
N VAL A 250 -7.46 21.66 15.27
CA VAL A 250 -7.93 21.02 14.04
C VAL A 250 -8.92 21.92 13.30
N LYS A 251 -8.71 22.10 11.99
CA LYS A 251 -9.67 22.64 11.01
C LYS A 251 -9.95 21.61 9.94
N VAL A 252 -11.19 21.54 9.49
CA VAL A 252 -11.61 20.56 8.49
C VAL A 252 -12.35 21.27 7.35
N PHE A 253 -12.04 20.90 6.14
CA PHE A 253 -12.82 21.26 4.95
C PHE A 253 -13.40 19.98 4.33
N ASP A 254 -14.71 19.89 4.32
CA ASP A 254 -15.47 18.87 3.60
C ASP A 254 -16.86 19.44 3.24
N PRO A 255 -17.13 19.74 1.96
CA PRO A 255 -18.37 20.34 1.55
C PRO A 255 -19.59 19.44 1.79
N TYR A 256 -19.40 18.12 1.81
CA TYR A 256 -20.48 17.14 1.99
C TYR A 256 -20.82 16.86 3.46
N ASN A 257 -19.97 17.26 4.39
CA ASN A 257 -20.13 17.05 5.84
C ASN A 257 -20.25 18.36 6.64
N SER A 258 -20.57 19.47 6.00
CA SER A 258 -20.54 20.82 6.61
C SER A 258 -21.35 20.94 7.89
N SER A 259 -22.55 20.38 7.96
CA SER A 259 -23.43 20.40 9.15
C SER A 259 -22.78 19.69 10.34
N LYS A 260 -22.17 18.52 10.13
CA LYS A 260 -21.44 17.77 11.17
C LYS A 260 -20.22 18.55 11.64
N LEU A 261 -19.47 19.17 10.73
CA LEU A 261 -18.29 19.96 11.07
C LEU A 261 -18.60 21.22 11.84
N LYS A 262 -19.73 21.87 11.54
CA LYS A 262 -20.24 23.04 12.32
C LYS A 262 -20.56 22.64 13.75
N LYS A 263 -21.27 21.51 13.96
CA LYS A 263 -21.57 20.98 15.29
C LYS A 263 -20.32 20.69 16.13
N LEU A 264 -19.22 20.29 15.48
CA LEU A 264 -17.94 20.03 16.13
C LEU A 264 -17.07 21.29 16.27
N ASN A 265 -17.52 22.44 15.77
CA ASN A 265 -16.77 23.71 15.72
C ASN A 265 -15.38 23.59 15.07
N ILE A 266 -15.28 22.79 14.00
CA ILE A 266 -14.03 22.55 13.23
C ILE A 266 -14.13 22.89 11.75
N ASN A 267 -15.30 23.35 11.30
CA ASN A 267 -15.53 23.69 9.89
C ASN A 267 -14.68 24.89 9.44
N SER A 268 -14.13 24.78 8.25
CA SER A 268 -13.38 25.87 7.62
C SER A 268 -13.61 25.87 6.10
N ASN A 269 -13.54 27.03 5.48
CA ASN A 269 -13.37 27.08 4.03
C ASN A 269 -11.93 26.68 3.66
N LEU A 270 -11.74 26.17 2.44
CA LEU A 270 -10.45 25.67 1.98
C LEU A 270 -9.33 26.73 2.06
N SER A 271 -9.63 27.96 1.64
CA SER A 271 -8.63 29.05 1.62
C SER A 271 -8.11 29.37 3.04
N ASN A 272 -9.01 29.51 4.02
CA ASN A 272 -8.62 29.77 5.39
C ASN A 272 -7.86 28.59 6.01
N LEU A 273 -8.31 27.36 5.74
CA LEU A 273 -7.60 26.14 6.16
C LEU A 273 -6.16 26.15 5.65
N LEU A 274 -5.94 26.36 4.36
CA LEU A 274 -4.61 26.39 3.75
C LEU A 274 -3.70 27.47 4.32
N LYS A 275 -4.24 28.70 4.48
CA LYS A 275 -3.48 29.85 4.98
C LYS A 275 -3.03 29.71 6.43
N THR A 276 -3.78 28.97 7.25
CA THR A 276 -3.57 28.98 8.71
C THR A 276 -3.01 27.68 9.25
N SER A 277 -2.96 26.59 8.48
CA SER A 277 -2.51 25.28 8.96
C SER A 277 -0.99 25.12 8.86
N ASP A 278 -0.39 24.58 9.91
CA ASP A 278 1.01 24.17 9.92
C ASP A 278 1.19 22.84 9.17
N ILE A 279 0.15 22.00 9.16
CA ILE A 279 0.10 20.72 8.48
C ILE A 279 -1.20 20.65 7.68
N VAL A 280 -1.13 20.22 6.43
CA VAL A 280 -2.31 19.96 5.58
C VAL A 280 -2.32 18.50 5.16
N ALA A 281 -3.36 17.76 5.54
CA ALA A 281 -3.54 16.36 5.20
C ALA A 281 -4.74 16.16 4.27
N VAL A 282 -4.50 15.50 3.13
CA VAL A 282 -5.52 15.22 2.10
C VAL A 282 -6.10 13.82 2.31
N CYS A 283 -7.41 13.76 2.60
CA CYS A 283 -8.14 12.53 2.93
C CYS A 283 -9.42 12.39 2.07
N VAL A 284 -9.34 12.73 0.77
CA VAL A 284 -10.47 12.69 -0.15
C VAL A 284 -10.40 11.54 -1.15
N HIS A 285 -11.52 11.15 -1.72
CA HIS A 285 -11.55 10.24 -2.86
C HIS A 285 -11.15 10.95 -4.16
N LEU A 286 -10.60 10.19 -5.11
CA LEU A 286 -10.38 10.68 -6.47
C LEU A 286 -11.73 10.73 -7.21
N THR A 287 -12.11 11.95 -7.61
CA THR A 287 -13.28 12.28 -8.42
C THR A 287 -12.88 13.31 -9.46
N ASN A 288 -13.77 13.67 -10.38
CA ASN A 288 -13.50 14.77 -11.33
C ASN A 288 -13.23 16.10 -10.62
N GLN A 289 -13.84 16.33 -9.45
CA GLN A 289 -13.67 17.56 -8.66
C GLN A 289 -12.36 17.59 -7.87
N THR A 290 -11.86 16.41 -7.43
CA THR A 290 -10.64 16.31 -6.61
C THR A 290 -9.40 15.99 -7.43
N LYS A 291 -9.55 15.59 -8.69
CA LYS A 291 -8.44 15.36 -9.61
C LYS A 291 -7.66 16.66 -9.80
N PHE A 292 -6.36 16.60 -9.53
CA PHE A 292 -5.45 17.76 -9.63
C PHE A 292 -5.83 18.96 -8.77
N MET A 293 -6.62 18.76 -7.70
CA MET A 293 -6.98 19.85 -6.80
C MET A 293 -5.77 20.44 -6.06
N CYS A 294 -4.77 19.64 -5.75
CA CYS A 294 -3.51 20.08 -5.14
C CYS A 294 -2.55 20.59 -6.24
N ASN A 295 -2.88 21.71 -6.83
CA ASN A 295 -2.18 22.39 -7.90
C ASN A 295 -1.40 23.62 -7.40
N GLU A 296 -0.90 24.44 -8.30
CA GLU A 296 -0.13 25.64 -7.98
C GLU A 296 -0.93 26.64 -7.11
N HIS A 297 -2.20 26.88 -7.44
CA HIS A 297 -3.07 27.74 -6.66
C HIS A 297 -3.31 27.23 -5.24
N PHE A 298 -3.41 25.92 -5.07
CA PHE A 298 -3.52 25.27 -3.76
C PHE A 298 -2.26 25.52 -2.91
N PHE A 299 -1.08 25.22 -3.45
CA PHE A 299 0.18 25.38 -2.71
C PHE A 299 0.55 26.83 -2.46
N SER A 300 0.22 27.75 -3.38
CA SER A 300 0.45 29.18 -3.17
C SER A 300 -0.31 29.72 -1.95
N LYS A 301 -1.49 29.18 -1.65
CA LYS A 301 -2.29 29.55 -0.48
C LYS A 301 -1.84 28.90 0.82
N MET A 302 -1.04 27.85 0.78
CA MET A 302 -0.57 27.22 2.00
C MET A 302 0.34 28.16 2.81
N LYS A 303 0.31 28.01 4.11
CA LYS A 303 1.19 28.74 5.03
C LYS A 303 2.67 28.46 4.69
N LYS A 304 3.52 29.49 4.67
CA LYS A 304 4.97 29.31 4.50
C LYS A 304 5.55 28.43 5.62
N GLY A 305 6.36 27.45 5.26
CA GLY A 305 6.97 26.51 6.21
C GLY A 305 6.02 25.40 6.66
N SER A 306 4.84 25.24 6.04
CA SER A 306 3.90 24.17 6.35
C SER A 306 4.32 22.83 5.77
N ILE A 307 3.64 21.77 6.24
CA ILE A 307 3.85 20.37 5.82
C ILE A 307 2.64 19.89 5.01
N PHE A 308 2.91 19.16 3.92
CA PHE A 308 1.86 18.59 3.07
C PHE A 308 1.87 17.05 3.16
N ILE A 309 0.70 16.44 3.38
CA ILE A 309 0.53 14.99 3.51
C ILE A 309 -0.53 14.51 2.51
N ASN A 310 -0.20 13.52 1.68
CA ASN A 310 -1.16 12.86 0.78
C ASN A 310 -1.04 11.34 0.84
N THR A 311 -2.01 10.70 1.46
CA THR A 311 -2.18 9.23 1.48
C THR A 311 -3.45 8.80 0.74
N SER A 312 -3.99 9.67 -0.11
CA SER A 312 -5.25 9.45 -0.82
C SER A 312 -5.04 8.79 -2.19
N ARG A 313 -4.73 9.61 -3.23
CA ARG A 313 -4.41 9.16 -4.60
C ARG A 313 -3.41 10.12 -5.24
N GLY A 314 -2.53 9.58 -6.09
CA GLY A 314 -1.51 10.37 -6.79
C GLY A 314 -2.10 11.41 -7.72
N GLU A 315 -3.20 11.09 -8.40
CA GLU A 315 -3.87 11.98 -9.36
C GLU A 315 -4.60 13.17 -8.71
N ILE A 316 -4.66 13.25 -7.39
CA ILE A 316 -5.15 14.45 -6.68
C ILE A 316 -4.11 15.56 -6.70
N LEU A 317 -2.86 15.19 -6.84
CA LEU A 317 -1.68 16.06 -6.79
C LEU A 317 -1.17 16.40 -8.18
N VAL A 318 -0.84 17.66 -8.42
CA VAL A 318 0.01 18.12 -9.53
C VAL A 318 1.46 18.09 -9.04
N GLU A 319 2.20 17.03 -9.38
CA GLU A 319 3.55 16.75 -8.84
C GLU A 319 4.54 17.90 -9.08
N ASN A 320 4.54 18.52 -10.27
CA ASN A 320 5.39 19.67 -10.57
C ASN A 320 5.12 20.86 -9.64
N SER A 321 3.86 21.09 -9.28
CA SER A 321 3.51 22.17 -8.36
C SER A 321 4.08 21.90 -6.97
N LEU A 322 3.94 20.67 -6.44
CA LEU A 322 4.55 20.32 -5.15
C LEU A 322 6.07 20.53 -5.16
N ILE A 323 6.76 20.02 -6.19
CA ILE A 323 8.21 20.18 -6.33
C ILE A 323 8.63 21.65 -6.35
N LYS A 324 7.89 22.52 -7.09
CA LYS A 324 8.15 23.97 -7.12
C LYS A 324 8.11 24.57 -5.72
N TYR A 325 7.10 24.22 -4.92
CA TYR A 325 6.90 24.79 -3.58
C TYR A 325 7.77 24.14 -2.49
N LEU A 326 8.29 22.96 -2.71
CA LEU A 326 9.37 22.36 -1.88
C LEU A 326 10.70 23.06 -2.15
N LYS A 327 11.06 23.30 -3.43
CA LYS A 327 12.31 23.98 -3.82
C LYS A 327 12.43 25.40 -3.26
N ASN A 328 11.35 26.15 -3.22
CA ASN A 328 11.34 27.52 -2.70
C ASN A 328 11.03 27.62 -1.20
N ASN A 329 11.02 26.49 -0.50
CA ASN A 329 10.76 26.39 0.95
C ASN A 329 9.40 26.99 1.41
N LYS A 330 8.44 27.17 0.50
CA LYS A 330 7.05 27.50 0.87
C LYS A 330 6.43 26.33 1.60
N ILE A 331 6.65 25.10 1.09
CA ILE A 331 6.37 23.85 1.77
C ILE A 331 7.70 23.35 2.35
N LYS A 332 7.75 23.22 3.67
CA LYS A 332 8.97 22.80 4.38
C LYS A 332 9.26 21.31 4.14
N THR A 333 8.23 20.47 4.19
CA THR A 333 8.34 19.02 4.02
C THR A 333 7.03 18.51 3.41
N ALA A 334 7.12 17.49 2.57
CA ALA A 334 5.95 16.74 2.14
C ALA A 334 6.13 15.25 2.40
N ALA A 335 5.03 14.53 2.68
CA ALA A 335 5.03 13.08 2.72
C ALA A 335 3.85 12.55 1.88
N VAL A 336 4.15 11.66 0.95
CA VAL A 336 3.17 11.06 0.03
C VAL A 336 3.30 9.55 0.03
N ASP A 337 2.17 8.86 0.15
CA ASP A 337 2.10 7.40 0.02
C ASP A 337 1.68 6.96 -1.39
N VAL A 338 1.33 7.92 -2.23
CA VAL A 338 0.77 7.70 -3.56
C VAL A 338 1.36 8.68 -4.57
N ILE A 339 1.59 8.21 -5.80
CA ILE A 339 2.15 8.99 -6.91
C ILE A 339 1.32 8.81 -8.18
N GLN A 340 1.46 9.73 -9.13
CA GLN A 340 0.81 9.57 -10.44
C GLN A 340 1.40 8.39 -11.20
N GLY A 341 0.52 7.60 -11.80
CA GLY A 341 0.93 6.48 -12.64
C GLY A 341 1.60 5.31 -11.92
N GLU A 342 1.41 5.17 -10.61
CA GLU A 342 1.97 4.10 -9.78
C GLU A 342 1.71 2.68 -10.33
N GLN A 343 0.64 2.51 -11.10
CA GLN A 343 0.29 1.22 -11.72
C GLN A 343 1.31 0.73 -12.77
N LYS A 344 2.13 1.63 -13.32
CA LYS A 344 3.15 1.27 -14.33
C LYS A 344 4.37 0.55 -13.75
N ASN A 345 4.47 0.47 -12.43
CA ASN A 345 5.53 -0.21 -11.66
C ASN A 345 6.97 0.22 -12.02
N ASP A 346 7.14 1.34 -12.72
CA ASP A 346 8.41 1.99 -13.02
C ASP A 346 8.44 3.39 -12.38
N ILE A 347 8.90 3.42 -11.15
CA ILE A 347 9.00 4.65 -10.36
C ILE A 347 10.13 5.56 -10.84
N THR A 348 11.12 5.03 -11.59
CA THR A 348 12.35 5.76 -11.93
C THR A 348 12.10 6.99 -12.80
N LYS A 349 10.99 7.01 -13.53
CA LYS A 349 10.55 8.13 -14.37
C LYS A 349 9.60 9.10 -13.66
N ASN A 350 9.18 8.78 -12.44
CA ASN A 350 8.28 9.65 -11.68
C ASN A 350 9.04 10.87 -11.14
N LYS A 351 8.45 12.06 -11.29
CA LYS A 351 9.09 13.34 -10.95
C LYS A 351 9.34 13.50 -9.45
N LEU A 352 8.43 13.02 -8.61
CA LEU A 352 8.62 13.05 -7.15
C LEU A 352 9.74 12.13 -6.73
N TYR A 353 9.83 10.92 -7.32
CA TYR A 353 10.94 10.02 -7.07
C TYR A 353 12.28 10.65 -7.44
N ILE A 354 12.40 11.22 -8.65
CA ILE A 354 13.63 11.89 -9.11
C ILE A 354 14.03 13.03 -8.15
N TYR A 355 13.04 13.80 -7.69
CA TYR A 355 13.27 14.88 -6.72
C TYR A 355 13.73 14.34 -5.37
N ALA A 356 13.09 13.32 -4.83
CA ALA A 356 13.38 12.73 -3.53
C ALA A 356 14.77 12.07 -3.45
N GLN A 357 15.35 11.63 -4.59
CA GLN A 357 16.70 11.09 -4.63
C GLN A 357 17.78 12.11 -4.19
N LYS A 358 17.48 13.38 -4.29
CA LYS A 358 18.45 14.49 -4.01
C LYS A 358 17.96 15.43 -2.91
N ASN A 359 16.75 15.22 -2.36
CA ASN A 359 16.14 16.15 -1.43
C ASN A 359 15.40 15.40 -0.32
N GLU A 360 15.76 15.65 0.91
CA GLU A 360 15.25 14.99 2.11
C GLU A 360 13.90 15.57 2.59
N ASN A 361 13.47 16.69 2.01
CA ASN A 361 12.21 17.33 2.37
C ASN A 361 10.99 16.70 1.69
N LEU A 362 11.17 15.54 1.00
CA LEU A 362 10.08 14.76 0.43
C LEU A 362 10.22 13.28 0.86
N ILE A 363 9.25 12.81 1.63
CA ILE A 363 9.09 11.40 2.01
C ILE A 363 8.14 10.74 1.03
N ILE A 364 8.54 9.61 0.45
CA ILE A 364 7.67 8.79 -0.42
C ILE A 364 7.61 7.39 0.15
N THR A 365 6.40 6.84 0.28
CA THR A 365 6.17 5.45 0.67
C THR A 365 5.40 4.71 -0.44
N PRO A 366 5.56 3.39 -0.58
CA PRO A 366 5.12 2.64 -1.75
C PRO A 366 3.64 2.18 -1.66
N HIS A 367 2.70 3.11 -1.44
CA HIS A 367 1.26 2.88 -1.32
C HIS A 367 0.92 1.81 -0.27
N MET A 368 1.44 1.98 0.93
CA MET A 368 1.33 1.01 2.02
C MET A 368 0.41 1.43 3.17
N ALA A 369 -0.24 2.59 3.08
CA ALA A 369 -1.06 3.13 4.16
C ALA A 369 -2.18 2.19 4.65
N GLY A 370 -2.69 1.32 3.79
CA GLY A 370 -3.69 0.32 4.15
C GLY A 370 -3.14 -1.09 4.43
N LEU A 371 -1.83 -1.28 4.37
CA LEU A 371 -1.19 -2.60 4.36
C LEU A 371 -0.87 -3.05 5.78
N THR A 372 -1.85 -3.60 6.49
CA THR A 372 -1.69 -4.27 7.79
C THR A 372 -2.41 -5.61 7.79
N TYR A 373 -1.97 -6.54 8.61
CA TYR A 373 -2.59 -7.86 8.76
C TYR A 373 -4.09 -7.73 9.07
N GLU A 374 -4.46 -6.90 10.03
CA GLU A 374 -5.84 -6.71 10.48
C GLU A 374 -6.71 -6.12 9.37
N SER A 375 -6.22 -5.11 8.65
CA SER A 375 -6.96 -4.49 7.55
C SER A 375 -7.23 -5.46 6.42
N GLU A 376 -6.25 -6.28 6.06
CA GLU A 376 -6.38 -7.24 4.96
C GLU A 376 -7.27 -8.43 5.35
N ILE A 377 -7.20 -8.89 6.61
CA ILE A 377 -8.12 -9.92 7.16
C ILE A 377 -9.58 -9.41 7.12
N ILE A 378 -9.83 -8.21 7.65
CA ILE A 378 -11.18 -7.61 7.63
C ILE A 378 -11.66 -7.42 6.18
N ALA A 379 -10.80 -6.94 5.28
CA ALA A 379 -11.15 -6.75 3.88
C ALA A 379 -11.47 -8.09 3.19
N ALA A 380 -10.71 -9.14 3.48
CA ALA A 380 -10.94 -10.49 2.95
C ALA A 380 -12.28 -11.06 3.44
N ASP A 381 -12.60 -10.93 4.72
CA ASP A 381 -13.87 -11.37 5.29
C ASP A 381 -15.07 -10.64 4.68
N ILE A 382 -14.97 -9.31 4.50
CA ILE A 382 -16.01 -8.53 3.81
C ILE A 382 -16.23 -9.05 2.39
N ILE A 383 -15.15 -9.32 1.65
CA ILE A 383 -15.23 -9.82 0.28
C ILE A 383 -15.81 -11.22 0.23
N LEU A 384 -15.44 -12.11 1.16
CA LEU A 384 -16.01 -13.44 1.27
C LEU A 384 -17.52 -13.40 1.54
N ASN A 385 -17.96 -12.53 2.43
CA ASN A 385 -19.38 -12.33 2.72
C ASN A 385 -20.15 -11.83 1.48
N ARG A 386 -19.60 -10.87 0.73
CA ARG A 386 -20.21 -10.37 -0.51
C ARG A 386 -20.24 -11.43 -1.61
N LEU A 387 -19.18 -12.22 -1.73
CA LEU A 387 -19.10 -13.32 -2.67
C LEU A 387 -20.14 -14.39 -2.34
N ASN A 388 -20.24 -14.79 -1.07
CA ASN A 388 -21.23 -15.76 -0.62
C ASN A 388 -22.66 -15.26 -0.86
N LYS A 389 -22.97 -14.01 -0.52
CA LYS A 389 -24.29 -13.43 -0.79
C LYS A 389 -24.61 -13.45 -2.28
N PHE A 390 -23.71 -12.97 -3.13
CA PHE A 390 -23.96 -12.91 -4.59
C PHE A 390 -24.19 -14.27 -5.24
N PHE A 391 -23.44 -15.30 -4.85
CA PHE A 391 -23.56 -16.63 -5.46
C PHE A 391 -24.59 -17.54 -4.78
N LYS A 392 -24.93 -17.31 -3.49
CA LYS A 392 -26.01 -18.04 -2.81
C LYS A 392 -27.40 -17.58 -3.29
N ASP A 393 -27.59 -16.26 -3.45
CA ASP A 393 -28.87 -15.72 -3.95
C ASP A 393 -29.18 -16.22 -5.38
N LYS A 394 -28.18 -16.69 -6.14
CA LYS A 394 -28.34 -17.33 -7.46
C LYS A 394 -28.54 -18.86 -7.40
N GLN A 395 -28.55 -19.47 -6.23
CA GLN A 395 -28.90 -20.89 -6.06
C GLN A 395 -30.39 -21.09 -5.91
N ASN A 396 -31.14 -20.04 -5.57
CA ASN A 396 -32.60 -20.07 -5.32
C ASN A 396 -33.42 -19.58 -6.52
N ILE A 397 -32.79 -19.42 -7.69
CA ILE A 397 -33.42 -19.18 -8.99
C ILE A 397 -33.00 -20.31 -9.94
#